data_a6374a9fa1c582f4f5cec6811a3a6b01
#
_entry.id   a6374a9fa1c582f4f5cec6811a3a6b01
#
_cell.length_a   1.000
_cell.length_b   1.000
_cell.length_c   1.000
_cell.angle_alpha   90.00
_cell.angle_beta   90.00
_cell.angle_gamma   90.00
#
_symmetry.space_group_name_H-M   'P 1'
#
loop_
_entity.id
_entity.type
_entity.pdbx_description
1 polymer ?
#
loop_
_entity_poly.entity_id
_entity_poly.type
_entity_poly.pdbx_seq_one_letter_code
_entity_poly.pdbx_strand_id
1 'polypeptide(L)'
;MGDVTGGLQFTYISLDDFRIVKATLEQEAKGEGTALRSTENRGAIPYSVFLTPAFSRVGITEEEAKAQGKQYRVAKLPVAAIPKAQVLRQTAGLLKVIIEEGSNLILGAHLYCPESYEMINLIKLAMDQKIPANVLASQIYTHPTMTEAFNDLLG
;
A
#
# COMPACT_ATOMS: atom_id res chain seq x y z
N MET A 1 14.56 16.40 -10.23
CA MET A 1 13.68 15.70 -9.29
C MET A 1 12.22 16.08 -9.52
N GLY A 2 11.29 15.28 -9.05
CA GLY A 2 9.87 15.51 -9.26
C GLY A 2 9.41 15.23 -10.69
N ASP A 3 8.26 15.80 -11.06
CA ASP A 3 7.55 15.52 -12.31
C ASP A 3 8.39 15.70 -13.58
N VAL A 4 9.37 16.59 -13.55
CA VAL A 4 10.29 16.84 -14.68
C VAL A 4 11.11 15.59 -15.08
N THR A 5 11.25 14.62 -14.19
CA THR A 5 11.98 13.36 -14.49
C THR A 5 11.19 12.37 -15.33
N GLY A 6 9.90 12.63 -15.59
CA GLY A 6 9.02 11.77 -16.38
C GLY A 6 8.53 10.50 -15.67
N GLY A 7 8.79 10.37 -14.37
CA GLY A 7 8.30 9.27 -13.55
C GLY A 7 6.86 9.46 -13.06
N LEU A 8 6.53 8.86 -11.91
CA LEU A 8 5.21 9.01 -11.27
C LEU A 8 5.02 10.46 -10.80
N GLN A 9 3.98 11.11 -11.31
CA GLN A 9 3.71 12.53 -11.07
C GLN A 9 2.82 12.73 -9.83
N PHE A 10 3.40 12.48 -8.65
CA PHE A 10 2.72 12.66 -7.36
C PHE A 10 3.53 13.57 -6.44
N THR A 11 2.86 14.43 -5.70
CA THR A 11 3.49 15.34 -4.73
C THR A 11 4.42 14.65 -3.74
N TYR A 12 4.01 13.47 -3.24
CA TYR A 12 4.82 12.69 -2.29
C TYR A 12 6.03 12.02 -2.96
N ILE A 13 6.01 11.79 -4.27
CA ILE A 13 7.19 11.34 -5.03
C ILE A 13 8.19 12.47 -5.16
N SER A 14 7.74 13.68 -5.48
CA SER A 14 8.59 14.87 -5.51
C SER A 14 9.25 15.15 -4.14
N LEU A 15 8.50 14.96 -3.05
CA LEU A 15 9.03 15.07 -1.68
C LEU A 15 10.06 13.97 -1.38
N ASP A 16 9.82 12.75 -1.85
CA ASP A 16 10.76 11.64 -1.67
C ASP A 16 12.04 11.87 -2.48
N ASP A 17 11.94 12.32 -3.72
CA ASP A 17 13.09 12.74 -4.54
C ASP A 17 13.92 13.81 -3.83
N PHE A 18 13.27 14.82 -3.22
CA PHE A 18 13.95 15.81 -2.41
C PHE A 18 14.74 15.17 -1.25
N ARG A 19 14.14 14.23 -0.53
CA ARG A 19 14.79 13.52 0.58
C ARG A 19 16.01 12.72 0.13
N ILE A 20 15.92 12.10 -1.04
CA ILE A 20 17.04 11.36 -1.66
C ILE A 20 18.18 12.33 -1.99
N VAL A 21 17.88 13.39 -2.74
CA VAL A 21 18.89 14.40 -3.15
C VAL A 21 19.54 15.05 -1.93
N LYS A 22 18.74 15.44 -0.94
CA LYS A 22 19.25 16.02 0.30
C LYS A 22 20.22 15.08 1.02
N ALA A 23 19.84 13.82 1.20
CA ALA A 23 20.67 12.82 1.86
C ALA A 23 21.99 12.58 1.11
N THR A 24 21.95 12.55 -0.23
CA THR A 24 23.14 12.41 -1.06
C THR A 24 24.11 13.57 -0.88
N LEU A 25 23.60 14.81 -0.98
CA LEU A 25 24.44 16.00 -0.82
C LEU A 25 25.05 16.12 0.58
N GLU A 26 24.28 15.78 1.63
CA GLU A 26 24.77 15.80 3.00
C GLU A 26 25.89 14.77 3.25
N GLN A 27 25.81 13.59 2.61
CA GLN A 27 26.87 12.58 2.70
C GLN A 27 28.11 12.95 1.90
N GLU A 28 27.95 13.48 0.70
CA GLU A 28 29.07 13.98 -0.11
C GLU A 28 29.83 15.08 0.66
N ALA A 29 29.11 15.99 1.29
CA ALA A 29 29.72 17.09 2.08
C ALA A 29 30.51 16.57 3.29
N LYS A 30 30.16 15.41 3.84
CA LYS A 30 30.86 14.76 4.96
C LYS A 30 32.00 13.85 4.52
N GLY A 31 32.14 13.56 3.22
CA GLY A 31 33.07 12.56 2.71
C GLY A 31 32.69 11.13 3.09
N GLU A 32 31.45 10.90 3.47
CA GLU A 32 30.88 9.58 3.79
C GLU A 32 30.35 8.95 2.49
N GLY A 33 30.59 7.65 2.29
CA GLY A 33 30.28 6.91 1.07
C GLY A 33 28.85 7.02 0.54
N THR A 34 28.34 5.99 -0.14
CA THR A 34 27.08 6.01 -0.90
C THR A 34 25.86 6.29 -0.03
N ALA A 35 24.93 7.14 -0.50
CA ALA A 35 23.67 7.43 0.16
C ALA A 35 22.87 6.17 0.48
N LEU A 36 22.37 6.06 1.72
CA LEU A 36 21.53 4.95 2.18
C LEU A 36 20.17 4.91 1.48
N ARG A 37 19.73 6.03 0.88
CA ARG A 37 18.44 6.17 0.20
C ARG A 37 18.63 6.49 -1.27
N SER A 38 17.90 5.76 -2.11
CA SER A 38 17.89 5.94 -3.56
C SER A 38 16.49 5.72 -4.12
N THR A 39 16.29 6.02 -5.40
CA THR A 39 15.03 5.71 -6.09
C THR A 39 14.77 4.20 -6.17
N GLU A 40 15.81 3.38 -6.14
CA GLU A 40 15.71 1.91 -6.22
C GLU A 40 15.21 1.28 -4.91
N ASN A 41 15.47 1.94 -3.76
CA ASN A 41 15.08 1.42 -2.45
C ASN A 41 13.92 2.19 -1.79
N ARG A 42 13.16 2.98 -2.57
CA ARG A 42 12.03 3.75 -2.02
C ARG A 42 10.83 2.90 -1.59
N GLY A 43 10.81 1.60 -1.92
CA GLY A 43 9.75 0.67 -1.55
C GLY A 43 8.52 0.75 -2.47
N ALA A 44 7.42 0.14 -2.03
CA ALA A 44 6.16 0.15 -2.76
C ALA A 44 5.54 1.56 -2.78
N ILE A 45 5.01 1.98 -3.93
CA ILE A 45 4.40 3.29 -4.10
C ILE A 45 2.89 3.15 -4.12
N PRO A 46 2.18 3.59 -3.08
CA PRO A 46 0.73 3.63 -3.08
C PRO A 46 0.22 4.82 -3.86
N TYR A 47 -0.98 4.72 -4.41
CA TYR A 47 -1.69 5.89 -4.89
C TYR A 47 -3.21 5.76 -4.71
N SER A 48 -3.89 6.91 -4.71
CA SER A 48 -5.33 7.00 -4.53
C SER A 48 -5.96 7.89 -5.59
N VAL A 49 -7.15 7.49 -6.03
CA VAL A 49 -8.04 8.30 -6.85
C VAL A 49 -9.26 8.64 -5.99
N PHE A 50 -9.48 9.93 -5.78
CA PHE A 50 -10.50 10.45 -4.85
C PHE A 50 -11.89 10.48 -5.52
N LEU A 51 -12.39 9.30 -5.88
CA LEU A 51 -13.76 9.06 -6.29
C LEU A 51 -14.69 8.97 -5.07
N THR A 52 -15.96 8.63 -5.27
CA THR A 52 -16.92 8.36 -4.21
C THR A 52 -17.51 6.96 -4.43
N PRO A 53 -17.08 5.96 -3.66
CA PRO A 53 -15.97 5.96 -2.70
C PRO A 53 -14.60 6.06 -3.37
N ALA A 54 -13.57 6.39 -2.58
CA ALA A 54 -12.20 6.48 -3.09
C ALA A 54 -11.65 5.11 -3.50
N PHE A 55 -10.76 5.11 -4.50
CA PHE A 55 -10.00 3.94 -4.91
C PHE A 55 -8.53 4.13 -4.59
N SER A 56 -7.94 3.17 -3.89
CA SER A 56 -6.52 3.19 -3.55
C SER A 56 -5.85 1.87 -3.89
N ARG A 57 -4.61 1.92 -4.33
CA ARG A 57 -3.85 0.70 -4.61
C ARG A 57 -2.36 0.84 -4.25
N VAL A 58 -1.72 -0.32 -4.07
CA VAL A 58 -0.26 -0.46 -3.94
C VAL A 58 0.16 -1.84 -4.47
N GLY A 59 1.37 -1.94 -4.98
CA GLY A 59 1.93 -3.20 -5.49
C GLY A 59 1.31 -3.65 -6.81
N ILE A 60 1.40 -4.95 -7.10
CA ILE A 60 1.02 -5.54 -8.39
C ILE A 60 -0.45 -5.94 -8.46
N THR A 61 -0.96 -6.00 -9.70
CA THR A 61 -2.27 -6.57 -10.02
C THR A 61 -2.24 -8.10 -10.04
N GLU A 62 -3.40 -8.72 -10.06
CA GLU A 62 -3.52 -10.17 -10.24
C GLU A 62 -2.99 -10.62 -11.61
N GLU A 63 -3.21 -9.81 -12.65
CA GLU A 63 -2.69 -10.06 -14.00
C GLU A 63 -1.16 -10.00 -14.02
N GLU A 64 -0.57 -9.01 -13.37
CA GLU A 64 0.88 -8.89 -13.24
C GLU A 64 1.47 -10.03 -12.41
N ALA A 65 0.83 -10.45 -11.33
CA ALA A 65 1.26 -11.60 -10.54
C ALA A 65 1.27 -12.89 -11.38
N LYS A 66 0.21 -13.11 -12.16
CA LYS A 66 0.11 -14.23 -13.10
C LYS A 66 1.19 -14.19 -14.19
N ALA A 67 1.40 -13.02 -14.79
CA ALA A 67 2.43 -12.82 -15.82
C ALA A 67 3.86 -13.06 -15.30
N GLN A 68 4.09 -12.76 -14.01
CA GLN A 68 5.37 -13.00 -13.32
C GLN A 68 5.52 -14.45 -12.81
N GLY A 69 4.55 -15.33 -13.05
CA GLY A 69 4.58 -16.72 -12.59
C GLY A 69 4.51 -16.89 -11.07
N LYS A 70 4.01 -15.89 -10.36
CA LYS A 70 3.87 -15.95 -8.90
C LYS A 70 2.83 -16.99 -8.50
N GLN A 71 3.10 -17.71 -7.40
CA GLN A 71 2.09 -18.50 -6.71
C GLN A 71 1.41 -17.58 -5.69
N TYR A 72 0.09 -17.39 -5.83
CA TYR A 72 -0.63 -16.42 -5.00
C TYR A 72 -2.07 -16.86 -4.73
N ARG A 73 -2.61 -16.37 -3.64
CA ARG A 73 -4.05 -16.37 -3.34
C ARG A 73 -4.60 -14.95 -3.39
N VAL A 74 -5.89 -14.83 -3.65
CA VAL A 74 -6.61 -13.55 -3.67
C VAL A 74 -7.62 -13.52 -2.54
N ALA A 75 -7.44 -12.58 -1.63
CA ALA A 75 -8.41 -12.26 -0.58
C ALA A 75 -9.35 -11.15 -1.06
N LYS A 76 -10.65 -11.29 -0.80
CA LYS A 76 -11.67 -10.30 -1.18
C LYS A 76 -12.67 -10.13 -0.05
N LEU A 77 -13.05 -8.87 0.22
CA LEU A 77 -14.08 -8.54 1.19
C LEU A 77 -15.00 -7.45 0.61
N PRO A 78 -16.31 -7.73 0.44
CA PRO A 78 -17.27 -6.68 0.09
C PRO A 78 -17.35 -5.61 1.17
N VAL A 79 -17.38 -4.34 0.80
CA VAL A 79 -17.47 -3.21 1.75
C VAL A 79 -18.72 -3.29 2.62
N ALA A 80 -19.81 -3.87 2.11
CA ALA A 80 -21.03 -4.10 2.85
C ALA A 80 -20.85 -4.99 4.10
N ALA A 81 -19.80 -5.78 4.18
CA ALA A 81 -19.49 -6.60 5.37
C ALA A 81 -18.77 -5.83 6.49
N ILE A 82 -18.32 -4.59 6.23
CA ILE A 82 -17.52 -3.81 7.16
C ILE A 82 -18.43 -3.00 8.11
N PRO A 83 -18.35 -3.16 9.44
CA PRO A 83 -19.21 -2.44 10.40
C PRO A 83 -19.14 -0.91 10.23
N LYS A 84 -17.94 -0.35 10.05
CA LYS A 84 -17.78 1.09 9.84
C LYS A 84 -18.48 1.59 8.58
N ALA A 85 -18.45 0.83 7.50
CA ALA A 85 -19.12 1.18 6.25
C ALA A 85 -20.66 1.22 6.44
N GLN A 86 -21.21 0.32 7.26
CA GLN A 86 -22.62 0.32 7.64
C GLN A 86 -22.97 1.59 8.43
N VAL A 87 -22.15 1.98 9.42
CA VAL A 87 -22.32 3.22 10.18
C VAL A 87 -22.30 4.43 9.28
N LEU A 88 -21.38 4.48 8.32
CA LEU A 88 -21.25 5.56 7.33
C LEU A 88 -22.37 5.55 6.28
N ARG A 89 -23.13 4.44 6.15
CA ARG A 89 -24.08 4.18 5.04
C ARG A 89 -23.39 4.27 3.65
N GLN A 90 -22.14 3.85 3.58
CA GLN A 90 -21.31 3.83 2.38
C GLN A 90 -20.80 2.40 2.15
N THR A 91 -21.71 1.52 1.74
CA THR A 91 -21.49 0.06 1.66
C THR A 91 -21.05 -0.42 0.27
N ALA A 92 -20.97 0.50 -0.71
CA ALA A 92 -20.53 0.16 -2.06
C ALA A 92 -19.01 -0.01 -2.10
N GLY A 93 -18.55 -1.08 -2.76
CA GLY A 93 -17.13 -1.30 -3.02
C GLY A 93 -16.62 -2.70 -2.66
N LEU A 94 -15.31 -2.87 -2.83
CA LEU A 94 -14.62 -4.14 -2.66
C LEU A 94 -13.18 -3.89 -2.20
N LEU A 95 -12.74 -4.65 -1.24
CA LEU A 95 -11.32 -4.78 -0.88
C LEU A 95 -10.78 -6.06 -1.53
N LYS A 96 -9.62 -5.96 -2.18
CA LYS A 96 -8.92 -7.07 -2.82
C LYS A 96 -7.44 -7.01 -2.49
N VAL A 97 -6.88 -8.12 -1.99
CA VAL A 97 -5.46 -8.25 -1.68
C VAL A 97 -4.90 -9.50 -2.34
N ILE A 98 -3.73 -9.36 -2.95
CA ILE A 98 -2.98 -10.45 -3.60
C ILE A 98 -1.86 -10.84 -2.64
N ILE A 99 -1.81 -12.09 -2.23
CA ILE A 99 -0.92 -12.60 -1.18
C ILE A 99 -0.11 -13.75 -1.77
N GLU A 100 1.21 -13.69 -1.64
CA GLU A 100 2.12 -14.75 -2.08
C GLU A 100 1.92 -16.02 -1.25
N GLU A 101 1.77 -17.16 -1.89
CA GLU A 101 1.72 -18.45 -1.21
C GLU A 101 3.09 -18.80 -0.61
N GLY A 102 3.08 -19.47 0.53
CA GLY A 102 4.29 -19.84 1.26
C GLY A 102 4.81 -18.74 2.19
N SER A 103 5.09 -17.54 1.68
CA SER A 103 5.59 -16.41 2.48
C SER A 103 4.49 -15.65 3.22
N ASN A 104 3.24 -15.70 2.75
CA ASN A 104 2.14 -14.83 3.15
C ASN A 104 2.41 -13.32 2.99
N LEU A 105 3.40 -12.93 2.20
CA LEU A 105 3.67 -11.51 1.93
C LEU A 105 2.63 -10.91 0.99
N ILE A 106 2.25 -9.67 1.23
CA ILE A 106 1.33 -8.95 0.36
C ILE A 106 2.10 -8.52 -0.90
N LEU A 107 1.62 -8.96 -2.06
CA LEU A 107 2.14 -8.58 -3.37
C LEU A 107 1.45 -7.33 -3.92
N GLY A 108 0.19 -7.12 -3.58
CA GLY A 108 -0.57 -5.96 -4.00
C GLY A 108 -1.93 -5.87 -3.32
N ALA A 109 -2.47 -4.66 -3.27
CA ALA A 109 -3.78 -4.37 -2.71
C ALA A 109 -4.52 -3.33 -3.54
N HIS A 110 -5.84 -3.51 -3.65
CA HIS A 110 -6.76 -2.67 -4.39
C HIS A 110 -8.00 -2.47 -3.50
N LEU A 111 -8.17 -1.25 -2.99
CA LEU A 111 -9.20 -0.91 -2.02
C LEU A 111 -10.15 0.11 -2.66
N TYR A 112 -11.36 -0.30 -2.97
CA TYR A 112 -12.41 0.60 -3.42
C TYR A 112 -13.45 0.73 -2.30
N CYS A 113 -13.24 1.69 -1.40
CA CYS A 113 -14.05 1.87 -0.19
C CYS A 113 -13.85 3.26 0.41
N PRO A 114 -14.72 3.70 1.35
CA PRO A 114 -14.45 4.86 2.19
C PRO A 114 -13.10 4.71 2.90
N GLU A 115 -12.38 5.82 3.09
CA GLU A 115 -11.10 5.88 3.80
C GLU A 115 -9.98 4.98 3.22
N SER A 116 -10.14 4.47 1.98
CA SER A 116 -9.13 3.60 1.36
C SER A 116 -7.74 4.24 1.28
N TYR A 117 -7.69 5.56 1.15
CA TYR A 117 -6.45 6.35 1.09
C TYR A 117 -5.67 6.37 2.41
N GLU A 118 -6.33 6.13 3.55
CA GLU A 118 -5.66 5.92 4.84
C GLU A 118 -5.25 4.45 5.02
N MET A 119 -6.16 3.52 4.70
CA MET A 119 -5.92 2.09 4.83
C MET A 119 -4.73 1.62 4.00
N ILE A 120 -4.56 2.15 2.79
CA ILE A 120 -3.50 1.73 1.87
C ILE A 120 -2.10 2.00 2.42
N ASN A 121 -1.95 3.02 3.27
CA ASN A 121 -0.67 3.35 3.90
C ASN A 121 -0.19 2.25 4.86
N LEU A 122 -1.11 1.59 5.57
CA LEU A 122 -0.78 0.45 6.43
C LEU A 122 -0.35 -0.77 5.61
N ILE A 123 -1.04 -1.04 4.50
CA ILE A 123 -0.64 -2.10 3.56
C ILE A 123 0.75 -1.82 2.99
N LYS A 124 0.99 -0.58 2.55
CA LYS A 124 2.31 -0.15 2.05
C LYS A 124 3.41 -0.36 3.09
N LEU A 125 3.16 0.01 4.33
CA LEU A 125 4.11 -0.21 5.43
C LEU A 125 4.39 -1.71 5.63
N ALA A 126 3.35 -2.54 5.63
CA ALA A 126 3.48 -3.98 5.75
C ALA A 126 4.31 -4.59 4.61
N MET A 127 4.09 -4.15 3.37
CA MET A 127 4.86 -4.58 2.21
C MET A 127 6.35 -4.21 2.34
N ASP A 128 6.66 -2.97 2.68
CA ASP A 128 8.04 -2.49 2.80
C ASP A 128 8.81 -3.18 3.94
N GLN A 129 8.12 -3.45 5.04
CA GLN A 129 8.70 -4.14 6.20
C GLN A 129 8.57 -5.67 6.12
N LYS A 130 8.06 -6.20 5.01
CA LYS A 130 7.83 -7.64 4.79
C LYS A 130 7.02 -8.28 5.91
N ILE A 131 5.99 -7.57 6.40
CA ILE A 131 5.05 -8.08 7.40
C ILE A 131 4.05 -9.00 6.69
N PRO A 132 3.94 -10.27 7.09
CA PRO A 132 3.00 -11.21 6.48
C PRO A 132 1.53 -10.81 6.71
N ALA A 133 0.65 -11.14 5.79
CA ALA A 133 -0.78 -10.81 5.83
C ALA A 133 -1.48 -11.33 7.11
N ASN A 134 -1.13 -12.53 7.55
CA ASN A 134 -1.67 -13.11 8.79
C ASN A 134 -1.31 -12.31 10.05
N VAL A 135 -0.20 -11.58 10.05
CA VAL A 135 0.15 -10.67 11.15
C VAL A 135 -0.83 -9.51 11.19
N LEU A 136 -1.18 -8.91 10.03
CA LEU A 136 -2.21 -7.87 9.97
C LEU A 136 -3.59 -8.43 10.33
N ALA A 137 -3.92 -9.65 9.89
CA ALA A 137 -5.18 -10.31 10.23
C ALA A 137 -5.38 -10.49 11.73
N SER A 138 -4.29 -10.66 12.48
CA SER A 138 -4.33 -10.90 13.94
C SER A 138 -4.14 -9.64 14.80
N GLN A 139 -4.02 -8.46 14.19
CA GLN A 139 -3.86 -7.21 14.95
C GLN A 139 -5.15 -6.81 15.67
N ILE A 140 -4.97 -6.04 16.76
CA ILE A 140 -6.06 -5.36 17.45
C ILE A 140 -6.24 -3.99 16.78
N TYR A 141 -7.40 -3.77 16.17
CA TYR A 141 -7.79 -2.49 15.59
C TYR A 141 -8.83 -1.80 16.47
N THR A 142 -8.88 -0.48 16.40
CA THR A 142 -9.98 0.28 17.04
C THR A 142 -11.29 0.02 16.31
N HIS A 143 -12.40 -0.04 17.05
CA HIS A 143 -13.75 -0.29 16.52
C HIS A 143 -14.69 0.91 16.78
N PRO A 144 -15.55 1.31 15.82
CA PRO A 144 -15.58 0.84 14.43
C PRO A 144 -14.66 1.68 13.51
N THR A 145 -13.83 1.01 12.75
CA THR A 145 -12.96 1.64 11.72
C THR A 145 -13.03 0.89 10.40
N MET A 146 -12.60 1.53 9.30
CA MET A 146 -12.45 0.80 8.03
C MET A 146 -11.27 -0.17 8.08
N THR A 147 -10.22 0.17 8.83
CA THR A 147 -8.97 -0.62 8.91
C THR A 147 -9.16 -1.96 9.61
N GLU A 148 -10.10 -2.09 10.57
CA GLU A 148 -10.38 -3.38 11.23
C GLU A 148 -10.84 -4.47 10.24
N ALA A 149 -11.31 -4.09 9.05
CA ALA A 149 -11.65 -5.01 7.98
C ALA A 149 -10.48 -5.94 7.57
N PHE A 150 -9.24 -5.58 7.90
CA PHE A 150 -8.08 -6.45 7.65
C PHE A 150 -8.09 -7.73 8.46
N ASN A 151 -8.78 -7.77 9.62
CA ASN A 151 -8.97 -9.03 10.36
C ASN A 151 -9.73 -10.06 9.49
N ASP A 152 -10.85 -9.64 8.87
CA ASP A 152 -11.69 -10.52 8.06
C ASP A 152 -11.13 -10.74 6.65
N LEU A 153 -10.52 -9.71 6.06
CA LEU A 153 -9.99 -9.76 4.70
C LEU A 153 -8.78 -10.70 4.57
N LEU A 154 -7.91 -10.71 5.58
CA LEU A 154 -6.60 -11.38 5.52
C LEU A 154 -6.54 -12.67 6.36
N GLY A 155 -7.59 -12.94 7.15
CA GLY A 155 -7.76 -14.13 7.99
C GLY A 155 -8.07 -15.42 7.25
#